data_9f25f41aeab90364ac0f78a22b44689e
#
_entry.id   9f25f41aeab90364ac0f78a22b44689e
#
_cell.length_a   1.000
_cell.length_b   1.000
_cell.length_c   1.000
_cell.angle_alpha   90.00
_cell.angle_beta   90.00
_cell.angle_gamma   90.00
#
_symmetry.space_group_name_H-M   'P 1'
#
loop_
_entity.id
_entity.type
_entity.pdbx_description
1 polymer ?
#
loop_
_entity_poly.entity_id
_entity_poly.type
_entity_poly.pdbx_seq_one_letter_code
_entity_poly.pdbx_strand_id
1 'polypeptide(L)'
;MLEKIRVFSGNANVQLARKICENLGISLGQAHVTAFSDGETRVEINENVRGMDVFIIQPTCSPVNVTLMELLIMIDAARRSSADRITAVIPYYGYARQDRKVTPRAPITAKLVADLITQAGTNRVLALDLHAGQIQGFFNIPVDNLFATPVLLDYIKKHYHGEDIVIVSPDTGGVERARAFAKRMGASLAIIDKRREGPNEAQVMNIIGNIKNKRVIILDDMIDTAGTVVQSAKALYENGAVAVSVCCTHPV
;
A
#
# COMPACT_ATOMS: atom_id res chain seq x y z
N MET A 1 16.11 11.35 -22.25
CA MET A 1 15.71 11.35 -20.82
C MET A 1 15.63 9.92 -20.26
N LEU A 2 14.99 8.97 -20.93
CA LEU A 2 14.88 7.57 -20.49
C LEU A 2 16.23 6.81 -20.47
N GLU A 3 17.20 7.20 -21.27
CA GLU A 3 18.53 6.58 -21.32
C GLU A 3 19.29 6.59 -19.98
N LYS A 4 19.00 7.57 -19.13
CA LYS A 4 19.59 7.68 -17.78
C LYS A 4 18.83 6.93 -16.69
N ILE A 5 17.69 6.34 -17.02
CA ILE A 5 16.88 5.60 -16.05
C ILE A 5 17.30 4.13 -15.99
N ARG A 6 17.43 3.61 -14.79
CA ARG A 6 17.60 2.18 -14.51
C ARG A 6 16.57 1.74 -13.48
N VAL A 7 15.86 0.67 -13.78
CA VAL A 7 14.82 0.12 -12.89
C VAL A 7 15.24 -1.27 -12.44
N PHE A 8 15.30 -1.49 -11.15
CA PHE A 8 15.59 -2.78 -10.54
C PHE A 8 14.41 -3.25 -9.70
N SER A 9 14.33 -4.54 -9.47
CA SER A 9 13.32 -5.16 -8.61
C SER A 9 13.95 -6.00 -7.52
N GLY A 10 13.45 -5.88 -6.30
CA GLY A 10 13.60 -6.94 -5.32
C GLY A 10 12.66 -8.11 -5.61
N ASN A 11 12.62 -9.10 -4.72
CA ASN A 11 11.92 -10.36 -4.97
C ASN A 11 10.40 -10.32 -4.71
N ALA A 12 9.89 -9.31 -4.00
CA ALA A 12 8.51 -9.32 -3.54
C ALA A 12 7.46 -9.26 -4.67
N ASN A 13 7.75 -8.53 -5.77
CA ASN A 13 6.83 -8.48 -6.92
C ASN A 13 7.55 -8.15 -8.23
N VAL A 14 8.33 -9.08 -8.73
CA VAL A 14 9.07 -8.94 -10.01
C VAL A 14 8.13 -8.74 -11.20
N GLN A 15 6.92 -9.33 -11.15
CA GLN A 15 5.95 -9.18 -12.25
C GLN A 15 5.47 -7.73 -12.38
N LEU A 16 5.22 -7.04 -11.27
CA LEU A 16 4.85 -5.62 -11.29
C LEU A 16 5.98 -4.78 -11.89
N ALA A 17 7.22 -5.03 -11.48
CA ALA A 17 8.38 -4.32 -12.00
C ALA A 17 8.53 -4.52 -13.52
N ARG A 18 8.36 -5.73 -14.02
CA ARG A 18 8.39 -6.04 -15.47
C ARG A 18 7.30 -5.28 -16.21
N LYS A 19 6.05 -5.31 -15.74
CA LYS A 19 4.93 -4.57 -16.35
C LYS A 19 5.17 -3.05 -16.36
N ILE A 20 5.77 -2.50 -15.31
CA ILE A 20 6.15 -1.08 -15.28
C ILE A 20 7.18 -0.79 -16.36
N CYS A 21 8.23 -1.62 -16.47
CA CYS A 21 9.27 -1.45 -17.50
C CYS A 21 8.70 -1.59 -18.92
N GLU A 22 7.83 -2.56 -19.16
CA GLU A 22 7.12 -2.74 -20.45
C GLU A 22 6.32 -1.48 -20.84
N ASN A 23 5.55 -0.92 -19.89
CA ASN A 23 4.79 0.32 -20.12
C ASN A 23 5.68 1.54 -20.38
N LEU A 24 6.89 1.57 -19.80
CA LEU A 24 7.87 2.63 -20.02
C LEU A 24 8.70 2.43 -21.29
N GLY A 25 8.61 1.27 -21.94
CA GLY A 25 9.45 0.92 -23.10
C GLY A 25 10.93 0.75 -22.76
N ILE A 26 11.25 0.29 -21.53
CA ILE A 26 12.62 0.04 -21.07
C ILE A 26 12.76 -1.40 -20.53
N SER A 27 13.99 -1.88 -20.45
CA SER A 27 14.27 -3.19 -19.85
C SER A 27 14.38 -3.09 -18.33
N LEU A 28 13.96 -4.15 -17.63
CA LEU A 28 14.27 -4.32 -16.21
C LEU A 28 15.76 -4.59 -16.06
N GLY A 29 16.40 -3.85 -15.17
CA GLY A 29 17.82 -3.96 -14.88
C GLY A 29 18.20 -5.29 -14.26
N GLN A 30 19.41 -5.74 -14.53
CA GLN A 30 19.94 -7.00 -14.05
C GLN A 30 20.51 -6.86 -12.64
N ALA A 31 19.90 -7.52 -11.67
CA ALA A 31 20.39 -7.64 -10.31
C ALA A 31 20.14 -9.06 -9.78
N HIS A 32 21.08 -9.57 -9.00
CA HIS A 32 20.89 -10.79 -8.23
C HIS A 32 20.53 -10.40 -6.80
N VAL A 33 19.33 -10.78 -6.37
CA VAL A 33 18.84 -10.60 -5.00
C VAL A 33 18.54 -12.00 -4.47
N THR A 34 19.40 -12.50 -3.59
CA THR A 34 19.35 -13.86 -3.06
C THR A 34 19.62 -13.85 -1.56
N ALA A 35 19.70 -15.01 -0.95
CA ALA A 35 20.13 -15.16 0.43
C ALA A 35 21.37 -16.09 0.50
N PHE A 36 22.24 -15.83 1.47
CA PHE A 36 23.24 -16.78 1.89
C PHE A 36 22.62 -17.95 2.65
N SER A 37 23.39 -19.00 2.93
CA SER A 37 22.90 -20.20 3.62
C SER A 37 22.42 -19.95 5.05
N ASP A 38 22.89 -18.89 5.68
CA ASP A 38 22.49 -18.41 7.02
C ASP A 38 21.26 -17.50 7.00
N GLY A 39 20.75 -17.13 5.79
CA GLY A 39 19.58 -16.29 5.60
C GLY A 39 19.90 -14.80 5.43
N GLU A 40 21.15 -14.38 5.46
CA GLU A 40 21.51 -12.99 5.14
C GLU A 40 21.25 -12.67 3.67
N THR A 41 20.68 -11.50 3.41
CA THR A 41 20.38 -11.05 2.04
C THR A 41 21.67 -10.69 1.29
N ARG A 42 21.84 -11.25 0.09
CA ARG A 42 22.90 -10.92 -0.86
C ARG A 42 22.31 -10.15 -2.05
N VAL A 43 22.90 -9.01 -2.38
CA VAL A 43 22.55 -8.21 -3.57
C VAL A 43 23.79 -7.98 -4.42
N GLU A 44 23.61 -8.09 -5.74
CA GLU A 44 24.62 -7.76 -6.73
C GLU A 44 23.94 -7.09 -7.92
N ILE A 45 24.32 -5.83 -8.22
CA ILE A 45 23.84 -5.08 -9.39
C ILE A 45 24.78 -5.35 -10.56
N ASN A 46 24.27 -5.98 -11.64
CA ASN A 46 25.08 -6.45 -12.77
C ASN A 46 25.11 -5.46 -13.95
N GLU A 47 24.80 -4.20 -13.67
CA GLU A 47 24.84 -3.12 -14.65
C GLU A 47 25.56 -1.90 -14.11
N ASN A 48 26.13 -1.10 -15.00
CA ASN A 48 26.69 0.18 -14.62
C ASN A 48 25.58 1.18 -14.30
N VAL A 49 25.54 1.63 -13.04
CA VAL A 49 24.57 2.61 -12.54
C VAL A 49 25.20 3.97 -12.21
N ARG A 50 26.49 4.16 -12.50
CA ARG A 50 27.18 5.43 -12.24
C ARG A 50 26.53 6.59 -13.00
N GLY A 51 26.12 7.62 -12.26
CA GLY A 51 25.45 8.80 -12.79
C GLY A 51 24.06 8.53 -13.37
N MET A 52 23.45 7.38 -13.04
CA MET A 52 22.10 7.00 -13.46
C MET A 52 21.06 7.36 -12.41
N ASP A 53 19.82 7.54 -12.88
CA ASP A 53 18.62 7.68 -12.08
C ASP A 53 18.07 6.27 -11.80
N VAL A 54 18.27 5.78 -10.60
CA VAL A 54 17.96 4.40 -10.22
C VAL A 54 16.63 4.33 -9.50
N PHE A 55 15.72 3.48 -9.98
CA PHE A 55 14.45 3.16 -9.36
C PHE A 55 14.49 1.72 -8.85
N ILE A 56 14.24 1.52 -7.57
CA ILE A 56 14.20 0.19 -6.95
C ILE A 56 12.76 -0.11 -6.55
N ILE A 57 12.14 -1.07 -7.24
CA ILE A 57 10.75 -1.47 -7.01
C ILE A 57 10.75 -2.64 -6.03
N GLN A 58 10.28 -2.40 -4.81
CA GLN A 58 10.19 -3.42 -3.78
C GLN A 58 9.03 -3.12 -2.83
N PRO A 59 7.88 -3.78 -2.97
CA PRO A 59 6.88 -3.82 -1.91
C PRO A 59 7.47 -4.44 -0.66
N THR A 60 7.30 -3.81 0.50
CA THR A 60 7.76 -4.37 1.77
C THR A 60 6.66 -5.19 2.45
N CYS A 61 6.08 -6.15 1.68
CA CYS A 61 5.06 -7.10 2.13
C CYS A 61 5.71 -8.38 2.70
N SER A 62 4.87 -9.32 3.10
CA SER A 62 5.34 -10.59 3.68
C SER A 62 6.28 -11.36 2.71
N PRO A 63 7.42 -11.87 3.24
CA PRO A 63 7.96 -11.75 4.60
C PRO A 63 8.62 -10.39 4.83
N VAL A 64 7.96 -9.52 5.59
CA VAL A 64 8.24 -8.06 5.67
C VAL A 64 9.71 -7.74 6.01
N ASN A 65 10.31 -8.48 6.95
CA ASN A 65 11.68 -8.22 7.37
C ASN A 65 12.70 -8.53 6.25
N VAL A 66 12.44 -9.57 5.47
CA VAL A 66 13.28 -9.96 4.34
C VAL A 66 13.18 -8.90 3.22
N THR A 67 11.96 -8.58 2.82
CA THR A 67 11.72 -7.64 1.72
C THR A 67 12.18 -6.21 2.04
N LEU A 68 12.10 -5.81 3.32
CA LEU A 68 12.67 -4.55 3.79
C LEU A 68 14.19 -4.58 3.72
N MET A 69 14.84 -5.65 4.18
CA MET A 69 16.30 -5.76 4.10
C MET A 69 16.81 -5.83 2.66
N GLU A 70 16.11 -6.54 1.76
CA GLU A 70 16.41 -6.50 0.32
C GLU A 70 16.42 -5.06 -0.20
N LEU A 71 15.37 -4.29 0.10
CA LEU A 71 15.27 -2.89 -0.32
C LEU A 71 16.46 -2.05 0.20
N LEU A 72 16.77 -2.15 1.49
CA LEU A 72 17.84 -1.36 2.11
C LEU A 72 19.21 -1.69 1.49
N ILE A 73 19.50 -2.98 1.29
CA ILE A 73 20.78 -3.43 0.72
C ILE A 73 20.88 -3.05 -0.77
N MET A 74 19.79 -3.12 -1.53
CA MET A 74 19.75 -2.66 -2.93
C MET A 74 20.03 -1.16 -3.04
N ILE A 75 19.46 -0.36 -2.13
CA ILE A 75 19.72 1.09 -2.06
C ILE A 75 21.20 1.35 -1.77
N ASP A 76 21.77 0.68 -0.78
CA ASP A 76 23.21 0.83 -0.42
C ASP A 76 24.11 0.40 -1.59
N ALA A 77 23.80 -0.69 -2.28
CA ALA A 77 24.53 -1.15 -3.46
C ALA A 77 24.52 -0.09 -4.58
N ALA A 78 23.36 0.48 -4.90
CA ALA A 78 23.23 1.54 -5.90
C ALA A 78 24.00 2.81 -5.50
N ARG A 79 23.90 3.22 -4.22
CA ARG A 79 24.64 4.36 -3.67
C ARG A 79 26.15 4.18 -3.77
N ARG A 80 26.68 3.02 -3.36
CA ARG A 80 28.12 2.70 -3.44
C ARG A 80 28.61 2.57 -4.88
N SER A 81 27.71 2.27 -5.81
CA SER A 81 28.00 2.24 -7.25
C SER A 81 27.88 3.62 -7.93
N SER A 82 27.74 4.70 -7.14
CA SER A 82 27.67 6.08 -7.59
C SER A 82 26.46 6.38 -8.47
N ALA A 83 25.31 5.81 -8.19
CA ALA A 83 24.05 6.28 -8.76
C ALA A 83 23.89 7.78 -8.46
N ASP A 84 23.35 8.55 -9.41
CA ASP A 84 23.14 10.00 -9.24
C ASP A 84 21.95 10.26 -8.30
N ARG A 85 20.86 9.54 -8.52
CA ARG A 85 19.66 9.60 -7.71
C ARG A 85 19.07 8.20 -7.51
N ILE A 86 18.57 7.93 -6.30
CA ILE A 86 17.93 6.65 -5.96
C ILE A 86 16.50 6.93 -5.51
N THR A 87 15.52 6.37 -6.22
CA THR A 87 14.11 6.40 -5.86
C THR A 87 13.67 5.02 -5.38
N ALA A 88 13.26 4.91 -4.13
CA ALA A 88 12.62 3.71 -3.61
C ALA A 88 11.14 3.71 -4.01
N VAL A 89 10.75 2.77 -4.87
CA VAL A 89 9.35 2.56 -5.28
C VAL A 89 8.79 1.44 -4.40
N ILE A 90 7.94 1.81 -3.46
CA ILE A 90 7.42 0.92 -2.42
C ILE A 90 5.89 0.83 -2.57
N PRO A 91 5.38 -0.01 -3.49
CA PRO A 91 3.94 -0.15 -3.72
C PRO A 91 3.15 -0.48 -2.46
N TYR A 92 3.70 -1.33 -1.59
CA TYR A 92 3.18 -1.57 -0.24
C TYR A 92 4.24 -1.22 0.79
N TYR A 93 3.91 -0.29 1.70
CA TYR A 93 4.78 0.15 2.78
C TYR A 93 4.51 -0.66 4.05
N GLY A 94 5.36 -1.62 4.32
CA GLY A 94 5.28 -2.44 5.53
C GLY A 94 5.42 -1.61 6.81
N TYR A 95 4.86 -2.10 7.91
CA TYR A 95 4.79 -1.40 9.20
C TYR A 95 3.96 -0.10 9.21
N ALA A 96 3.28 0.25 8.11
CA ALA A 96 2.46 1.46 8.01
C ALA A 96 1.36 1.55 9.09
N ARG A 97 0.85 0.41 9.58
CA ARG A 97 -0.16 0.33 10.65
C ARG A 97 0.36 0.77 12.02
N GLN A 98 1.69 0.92 12.19
CA GLN A 98 2.35 1.37 13.42
C GLN A 98 2.84 2.82 13.26
N ASP A 99 1.92 3.71 12.87
CA ASP A 99 2.17 5.13 12.57
C ASP A 99 2.07 6.04 13.79
N ARG A 100 1.56 5.51 14.91
CA ARG A 100 1.37 6.23 16.18
C ARG A 100 1.46 5.30 17.38
N LYS A 101 1.71 5.88 18.54
CA LYS A 101 1.63 5.13 19.80
C LYS A 101 0.17 4.93 20.20
N VAL A 102 -0.29 3.69 20.23
CA VAL A 102 -1.64 3.31 20.70
C VAL A 102 -1.65 2.92 22.16
N THR A 103 -0.48 2.57 22.73
CA THR A 103 -0.28 2.24 24.13
C THR A 103 1.01 2.91 24.64
N PRO A 104 1.13 3.11 25.98
CA PRO A 104 2.40 3.60 26.55
C PRO A 104 3.57 2.70 26.17
N ARG A 105 4.72 3.29 25.87
CA ARG A 105 5.97 2.59 25.51
C ARG A 105 5.93 1.81 24.19
N ALA A 106 4.87 1.93 23.39
CA ALA A 106 4.82 1.38 22.04
C ALA A 106 5.75 2.16 21.07
N PRO A 107 6.32 1.49 20.07
CA PRO A 107 7.12 2.16 19.03
C PRO A 107 6.23 2.90 18.02
N ILE A 108 6.87 3.72 17.17
CA ILE A 108 6.31 4.23 15.91
C ILE A 108 7.15 3.61 14.80
N THR A 109 6.87 2.35 14.46
CA THR A 109 7.72 1.57 13.55
C THR A 109 7.69 2.10 12.12
N ALA A 110 6.58 2.70 11.70
CA ALA A 110 6.52 3.38 10.40
C ALA A 110 7.57 4.51 10.29
N LYS A 111 7.85 5.24 11.38
CA LYS A 111 8.91 6.26 11.41
C LYS A 111 10.30 5.62 11.39
N LEU A 112 10.51 4.56 12.16
CA LEU A 112 11.80 3.85 12.15
C LEU A 112 12.15 3.35 10.74
N VAL A 113 11.20 2.75 10.04
CA VAL A 113 11.40 2.28 8.66
C VAL A 113 11.70 3.43 7.70
N ALA A 114 11.00 4.57 7.85
CA ALA A 114 11.29 5.77 7.04
C ALA A 114 12.71 6.28 7.24
N ASP A 115 13.21 6.27 8.49
CA ASP A 115 14.58 6.65 8.80
C ASP A 115 15.60 5.68 8.20
N LEU A 116 15.36 4.37 8.30
CA LEU A 116 16.24 3.35 7.71
C LEU A 116 16.36 3.50 6.20
N ILE A 117 15.24 3.70 5.49
CA ILE A 117 15.21 3.89 4.03
C ILE A 117 15.97 5.18 3.65
N THR A 118 15.77 6.25 4.41
CA THR A 118 16.47 7.52 4.17
C THR A 118 17.97 7.37 4.40
N GLN A 119 18.38 6.74 5.51
CA GLN A 119 19.80 6.54 5.86
C GLN A 119 20.53 5.59 4.90
N ALA A 120 19.83 4.60 4.34
CA ALA A 120 20.40 3.73 3.31
C ALA A 120 20.88 4.50 2.08
N GLY A 121 20.28 5.68 1.81
CA GLY A 121 20.73 6.58 0.74
C GLY A 121 19.67 6.90 -0.31
N THR A 122 18.40 6.70 0.02
CA THR A 122 17.28 7.08 -0.83
C THR A 122 17.15 8.60 -0.94
N ASN A 123 16.95 9.11 -2.16
CA ASN A 123 16.72 10.53 -2.42
C ASN A 123 15.22 10.85 -2.55
N ARG A 124 14.38 9.87 -2.87
CA ARG A 124 12.94 10.03 -3.07
C ARG A 124 12.22 8.71 -2.81
N VAL A 125 11.03 8.77 -2.25
CA VAL A 125 10.14 7.61 -2.09
C VAL A 125 8.91 7.79 -2.96
N LEU A 126 8.50 6.72 -3.63
CA LEU A 126 7.21 6.62 -4.30
C LEU A 126 6.45 5.46 -3.65
N ALA A 127 5.31 5.75 -3.07
CA ALA A 127 4.44 4.77 -2.41
C ALA A 127 3.03 4.79 -3.04
N LEU A 128 2.24 3.77 -2.77
CA LEU A 128 0.86 3.69 -3.24
C LEU A 128 -0.06 3.47 -2.03
N ASP A 129 -1.07 4.35 -1.88
CA ASP A 129 -2.08 4.30 -0.81
C ASP A 129 -1.48 4.00 0.57
N LEU A 130 -0.64 4.89 1.08
CA LEU A 130 -0.13 4.78 2.45
C LEU A 130 -1.30 4.67 3.43
N HIS A 131 -1.19 3.74 4.38
CA HIS A 131 -2.22 3.49 5.39
C HIS A 131 -2.67 4.77 6.09
N ALA A 132 -1.76 5.65 6.38
CA ALA A 132 -2.02 6.96 6.96
C ALA A 132 -1.22 8.04 6.21
N GLY A 133 -1.89 9.09 5.76
CA GLY A 133 -1.29 10.16 4.95
C GLY A 133 -0.13 10.88 5.64
N GLN A 134 -0.16 10.97 6.98
CA GLN A 134 0.90 11.58 7.77
C GLN A 134 2.24 10.85 7.72
N ILE A 135 2.29 9.59 7.27
CA ILE A 135 3.55 8.83 7.08
C ILE A 135 4.49 9.57 6.12
N GLN A 136 3.96 10.33 5.16
CA GLN A 136 4.76 11.18 4.29
C GLN A 136 5.64 12.15 5.08
N GLY A 137 5.15 12.66 6.21
CA GLY A 137 5.88 13.54 7.11
C GLY A 137 6.94 12.84 7.97
N PHE A 138 7.04 11.51 7.92
CA PHE A 138 8.10 10.78 8.62
C PHE A 138 9.42 10.77 7.86
N PHE A 139 9.38 11.09 6.58
CA PHE A 139 10.56 11.20 5.73
C PHE A 139 11.08 12.64 5.69
N ASN A 140 12.40 12.78 5.70
CA ASN A 140 13.08 14.07 5.46
C ASN A 140 13.50 14.23 3.97
N ILE A 141 12.95 13.39 3.10
CA ILE A 141 13.14 13.40 1.65
C ILE A 141 11.77 13.45 0.98
N PRO A 142 11.68 13.86 -0.30
CA PRO A 142 10.41 13.88 -1.02
C PRO A 142 9.72 12.52 -1.06
N VAL A 143 8.40 12.53 -0.86
CA VAL A 143 7.53 11.35 -0.93
C VAL A 143 6.37 11.62 -1.88
N ASP A 144 6.21 10.77 -2.87
CA ASP A 144 5.02 10.73 -3.73
C ASP A 144 4.12 9.59 -3.25
N ASN A 145 2.99 9.93 -2.65
CA ASN A 145 1.96 8.96 -2.32
C ASN A 145 0.91 8.94 -3.44
N LEU A 146 0.99 7.95 -4.30
CA LEU A 146 0.01 7.71 -5.37
C LEU A 146 -1.24 7.03 -4.79
N PHE A 147 -2.34 7.09 -5.55
CA PHE A 147 -3.59 6.48 -5.17
C PHE A 147 -4.08 5.49 -6.24
N ALA A 148 -4.52 4.31 -5.85
CA ALA A 148 -5.14 3.32 -6.73
C ALA A 148 -6.58 3.73 -7.13
N THR A 149 -7.11 4.80 -6.56
CA THR A 149 -8.46 5.30 -6.83
C THR A 149 -8.83 5.33 -8.32
N PRO A 150 -8.01 5.85 -9.26
CA PRO A 150 -8.37 5.85 -10.68
C PRO A 150 -8.61 4.44 -11.23
N VAL A 151 -7.73 3.49 -10.89
CA VAL A 151 -7.83 2.09 -11.36
C VAL A 151 -9.07 1.41 -10.81
N LEU A 152 -9.33 1.58 -9.50
CA LEU A 152 -10.52 1.01 -8.86
C LEU A 152 -11.82 1.63 -9.38
N LEU A 153 -11.84 2.95 -9.64
CA LEU A 153 -12.99 3.65 -10.22
C LEU A 153 -13.34 3.11 -11.60
N ASP A 154 -12.35 2.96 -12.47
CA ASP A 154 -12.55 2.45 -13.83
C ASP A 154 -13.08 1.02 -13.80
N TYR A 155 -12.51 0.18 -12.93
CA TYR A 155 -12.97 -1.19 -12.75
C TYR A 155 -14.43 -1.24 -12.26
N ILE A 156 -14.78 -0.49 -11.21
CA ILE A 156 -16.12 -0.51 -10.63
C ILE A 156 -17.14 0.06 -11.63
N LYS A 157 -16.86 1.17 -12.29
CA LYS A 157 -17.74 1.74 -13.30
C LYS A 157 -18.00 0.76 -14.44
N LYS A 158 -17.00 0.00 -14.84
CA LYS A 158 -17.13 -1.00 -15.92
C LYS A 158 -17.99 -2.21 -15.53
N HIS A 159 -17.93 -2.63 -14.26
CA HIS A 159 -18.60 -3.88 -13.82
C HIS A 159 -19.94 -3.66 -13.13
N TYR A 160 -20.26 -2.45 -12.70
CA TYR A 160 -21.46 -2.12 -11.93
C TYR A 160 -22.24 -0.96 -12.57
N HIS A 161 -22.49 -1.06 -13.89
CA HIS A 161 -23.25 -0.05 -14.62
C HIS A 161 -24.71 0.03 -14.15
N GLY A 162 -25.21 1.27 -13.93
CA GLY A 162 -26.63 1.53 -13.67
C GLY A 162 -27.14 1.02 -12.32
N GLU A 163 -26.28 0.55 -11.43
CA GLU A 163 -26.64 0.07 -10.11
C GLU A 163 -26.62 1.20 -9.06
N ASP A 164 -27.56 1.13 -8.12
CA ASP A 164 -27.57 2.02 -6.94
C ASP A 164 -26.53 1.52 -5.92
N ILE A 165 -25.33 2.04 -6.02
CA ILE A 165 -24.16 1.63 -5.22
C ILE A 165 -23.99 2.55 -4.02
N VAL A 166 -23.65 1.96 -2.88
CA VAL A 166 -23.17 2.67 -1.69
C VAL A 166 -21.72 2.28 -1.42
N ILE A 167 -20.84 3.25 -1.31
CA ILE A 167 -19.47 3.05 -0.87
C ILE A 167 -19.46 3.00 0.66
N VAL A 168 -18.83 1.98 1.21
CA VAL A 168 -18.78 1.74 2.67
C VAL A 168 -17.36 1.86 3.17
N SER A 169 -17.16 2.73 4.17
CA SER A 169 -15.92 2.71 4.96
C SER A 169 -16.03 1.65 6.06
N PRO A 170 -15.07 0.71 6.15
CA PRO A 170 -15.11 -0.36 7.15
C PRO A 170 -14.86 0.12 8.58
N ASP A 171 -14.37 1.36 8.75
CA ASP A 171 -14.12 2.00 10.03
C ASP A 171 -14.09 3.54 9.89
N THR A 172 -13.86 4.23 11.00
CA THR A 172 -13.78 5.70 11.02
C THR A 172 -12.50 6.25 10.38
N GLY A 173 -11.42 5.47 10.32
CA GLY A 173 -10.13 5.88 9.75
C GLY A 173 -10.16 5.98 8.22
N GLY A 174 -10.93 5.11 7.56
CA GLY A 174 -11.08 5.07 6.10
C GLY A 174 -12.12 6.05 5.52
N VAL A 175 -12.84 6.80 6.35
CA VAL A 175 -13.99 7.64 5.91
C VAL A 175 -13.61 8.67 4.86
N GLU A 176 -12.46 9.32 5.00
CA GLU A 176 -12.01 10.34 4.05
C GLU A 176 -11.78 9.73 2.66
N ARG A 177 -11.11 8.59 2.59
CA ARG A 177 -10.88 7.83 1.35
C ARG A 177 -12.20 7.40 0.72
N ALA A 178 -13.08 6.78 1.51
CA ALA A 178 -14.38 6.31 1.03
C ALA A 178 -15.25 7.47 0.53
N ARG A 179 -15.25 8.63 1.20
CA ARG A 179 -15.97 9.84 0.80
C ARG A 179 -15.45 10.40 -0.53
N ALA A 180 -14.12 10.48 -0.67
CA ALA A 180 -13.50 10.97 -1.90
C ALA A 180 -13.81 10.05 -3.09
N PHE A 181 -13.87 8.75 -2.84
CA PHE A 181 -14.24 7.74 -3.84
C PHE A 181 -15.74 7.83 -4.22
N ALA A 182 -16.61 7.84 -3.22
CA ALA A 182 -18.07 7.98 -3.42
C ALA A 182 -18.41 9.24 -4.24
N LYS A 183 -17.78 10.38 -3.92
CA LYS A 183 -17.96 11.63 -4.68
C LYS A 183 -17.61 11.47 -6.16
N ARG A 184 -16.50 10.78 -6.49
CA ARG A 184 -16.08 10.55 -7.89
C ARG A 184 -16.98 9.55 -8.62
N MET A 185 -17.62 8.66 -7.88
CA MET A 185 -18.60 7.70 -8.41
C MET A 185 -20.02 8.31 -8.58
N GLY A 186 -20.32 9.42 -7.92
CA GLY A 186 -21.70 9.89 -7.74
C GLY A 186 -22.53 8.98 -6.84
N ALA A 187 -21.86 8.19 -5.97
CA ALA A 187 -22.50 7.21 -5.10
C ALA A 187 -22.73 7.75 -3.68
N SER A 188 -23.64 7.11 -2.93
CA SER A 188 -23.83 7.37 -1.51
C SER A 188 -22.69 6.81 -0.67
N LEU A 189 -22.51 7.35 0.54
CA LEU A 189 -21.53 6.89 1.51
C LEU A 189 -22.25 6.29 2.73
N ALA A 190 -21.72 5.15 3.22
CA ALA A 190 -22.05 4.64 4.54
C ALA A 190 -20.75 4.32 5.32
N ILE A 191 -20.86 4.24 6.64
CA ILE A 191 -19.74 4.04 7.54
C ILE A 191 -20.11 2.93 8.53
N ILE A 192 -19.20 2.01 8.78
CA ILE A 192 -19.31 1.03 9.87
C ILE A 192 -18.60 1.63 11.09
N ASP A 193 -19.37 2.01 12.10
CA ASP A 193 -18.86 2.43 13.41
C ASP A 193 -18.76 1.20 14.30
N LYS A 194 -17.51 0.83 14.63
CA LYS A 194 -17.19 -0.34 15.46
C LYS A 194 -16.97 0.11 16.89
N ARG A 195 -17.85 -0.29 17.80
CA ARG A 195 -17.70 -0.02 19.22
C ARG A 195 -17.50 -1.30 20.00
N ARG A 196 -16.54 -1.28 20.92
CA ARG A 196 -16.41 -2.28 21.98
C ARG A 196 -16.87 -1.62 23.26
N GLU A 197 -17.93 -2.11 23.86
CA GLU A 197 -18.46 -1.56 25.12
C GLU A 197 -17.63 -2.01 26.34
N GLY A 198 -16.84 -3.12 26.19
CA GLY A 198 -15.93 -3.60 27.22
C GLY A 198 -14.91 -4.64 26.73
N PRO A 199 -13.89 -4.96 27.56
CA PRO A 199 -12.99 -6.07 27.30
C PRO A 199 -13.78 -7.38 27.36
N ASN A 200 -13.71 -8.19 26.28
CA ASN A 200 -14.42 -9.45 26.06
C ASN A 200 -15.90 -9.33 25.65
N GLU A 201 -16.40 -8.15 25.33
CA GLU A 201 -17.75 -8.00 24.76
C GLU A 201 -17.75 -8.13 23.23
N ALA A 202 -18.88 -8.62 22.68
CA ALA A 202 -19.08 -8.72 21.26
C ALA A 202 -18.99 -7.32 20.62
N GLN A 203 -18.27 -7.22 19.51
CA GLN A 203 -18.14 -5.95 18.79
C GLN A 203 -19.48 -5.57 18.17
N VAL A 204 -20.07 -4.48 18.61
CA VAL A 204 -21.28 -3.89 18.01
C VAL A 204 -20.87 -3.09 16.78
N MET A 205 -21.54 -3.38 15.65
CA MET A 205 -21.32 -2.66 14.41
C MET A 205 -22.55 -1.81 14.08
N ASN A 206 -22.43 -0.49 14.26
CA ASN A 206 -23.47 0.46 13.84
C ASN A 206 -23.20 0.92 12.40
N ILE A 207 -24.21 0.86 11.55
CA ILE A 207 -24.11 1.34 10.18
C ILE A 207 -24.75 2.73 10.08
N ILE A 208 -23.93 3.71 9.72
CA ILE A 208 -24.34 5.08 9.51
C ILE A 208 -24.48 5.28 8.01
N GLY A 209 -25.70 5.52 7.53
CA GLY A 209 -26.04 5.67 6.11
C GLY A 209 -27.12 4.68 5.68
N ASN A 210 -27.73 4.91 4.52
CA ASN A 210 -28.80 4.05 4.00
C ASN A 210 -28.23 3.02 3.02
N ILE A 211 -28.27 1.74 3.42
CA ILE A 211 -27.79 0.60 2.62
C ILE A 211 -28.91 -0.39 2.26
N LYS A 212 -30.13 -0.18 2.79
CA LYS A 212 -31.25 -1.11 2.60
C LYS A 212 -31.63 -1.22 1.13
N ASN A 213 -31.72 -2.43 0.65
CA ASN A 213 -32.00 -2.81 -0.74
C ASN A 213 -30.96 -2.29 -1.75
N LYS A 214 -29.73 -1.98 -1.29
CA LYS A 214 -28.67 -1.49 -2.17
C LYS A 214 -27.52 -2.46 -2.27
N ARG A 215 -26.76 -2.39 -3.35
CA ARG A 215 -25.43 -3.00 -3.46
C ARG A 215 -24.42 -2.12 -2.73
N VAL A 216 -23.57 -2.72 -1.93
CA VAL A 216 -22.55 -1.99 -1.18
C VAL A 216 -21.15 -2.45 -1.60
N ILE A 217 -20.21 -1.52 -1.63
CA ILE A 217 -18.80 -1.80 -1.88
C ILE A 217 -18.01 -1.27 -0.69
N ILE A 218 -17.43 -2.19 0.09
CA ILE A 218 -16.47 -1.86 1.14
C ILE A 218 -15.18 -1.43 0.46
N LEU A 219 -14.68 -0.24 0.82
CA LEU A 219 -13.42 0.29 0.30
C LEU A 219 -12.42 0.42 1.44
N ASP A 220 -11.31 -0.31 1.35
CA ASP A 220 -10.22 -0.27 2.32
C ASP A 220 -8.87 -0.02 1.62
N ASP A 221 -7.82 0.30 2.37
CA ASP A 221 -6.46 0.35 1.83
C ASP A 221 -5.86 -1.05 1.74
N MET A 222 -6.11 -1.90 2.74
CA MET A 222 -5.53 -3.24 2.76
C MET A 222 -6.50 -4.30 3.30
N ILE A 223 -6.30 -5.52 2.82
CA ILE A 223 -6.92 -6.74 3.37
C ILE A 223 -5.78 -7.69 3.75
N ASP A 224 -5.70 -8.02 5.04
CA ASP A 224 -4.76 -8.99 5.61
C ASP A 224 -5.50 -10.33 5.85
N THR A 225 -5.90 -10.64 7.06
CA THR A 225 -6.61 -11.89 7.40
C THR A 225 -8.08 -11.93 6.98
N ALA A 226 -8.60 -10.84 6.45
CA ALA A 226 -10.01 -10.64 6.08
C ALA A 226 -11.04 -10.74 7.22
N GLY A 227 -10.64 -11.00 8.47
CA GLY A 227 -11.58 -11.13 9.58
C GLY A 227 -12.51 -9.91 9.75
N THR A 228 -11.96 -8.72 9.69
CA THR A 228 -12.72 -7.45 9.71
C THR A 228 -13.69 -7.34 8.55
N VAL A 229 -13.25 -7.72 7.34
CA VAL A 229 -14.05 -7.67 6.12
C VAL A 229 -15.24 -8.61 6.20
N VAL A 230 -15.02 -9.84 6.65
CA VAL A 230 -16.08 -10.86 6.81
C VAL A 230 -17.14 -10.39 7.81
N GLN A 231 -16.72 -9.88 8.97
CA GLN A 231 -17.66 -9.34 9.97
C GLN A 231 -18.42 -8.13 9.43
N SER A 232 -17.75 -7.23 8.73
CA SER A 232 -18.38 -6.06 8.09
C SER A 232 -19.41 -6.48 7.04
N ALA A 233 -19.07 -7.45 6.19
CA ALA A 233 -19.99 -7.96 5.17
C ALA A 233 -21.25 -8.60 5.81
N LYS A 234 -21.07 -9.39 6.86
CA LYS A 234 -22.20 -9.99 7.61
C LYS A 234 -23.12 -8.91 8.16
N ALA A 235 -22.59 -7.90 8.85
CA ALA A 235 -23.36 -6.79 9.40
C ALA A 235 -24.11 -6.02 8.30
N LEU A 236 -23.51 -5.80 7.13
CA LEU A 236 -24.16 -5.13 6.00
C LEU A 236 -25.33 -5.95 5.45
N TYR A 237 -25.20 -7.28 5.31
CA TYR A 237 -26.32 -8.14 4.90
C TYR A 237 -27.45 -8.15 5.94
N GLU A 238 -27.13 -8.24 7.22
CA GLU A 238 -28.12 -8.21 8.33
C GLU A 238 -28.90 -6.87 8.36
N ASN A 239 -28.29 -5.77 7.88
CA ASN A 239 -28.92 -4.47 7.75
C ASN A 239 -29.54 -4.20 6.36
N GLY A 240 -29.72 -5.24 5.56
CA GLY A 240 -30.52 -5.21 4.33
C GLY A 240 -29.79 -4.85 3.04
N ALA A 241 -28.47 -4.93 3.01
CA ALA A 241 -27.73 -4.87 1.75
C ALA A 241 -28.06 -6.10 0.88
N VAL A 242 -28.26 -5.89 -0.42
CA VAL A 242 -28.61 -6.99 -1.36
C VAL A 242 -27.36 -7.69 -1.91
N ALA A 243 -26.24 -6.98 -1.94
CA ALA A 243 -24.94 -7.56 -2.32
C ALA A 243 -23.81 -6.76 -1.67
N VAL A 244 -22.75 -7.46 -1.30
CA VAL A 244 -21.55 -6.87 -0.70
C VAL A 244 -20.34 -7.26 -1.54
N SER A 245 -19.62 -6.26 -2.01
CA SER A 245 -18.31 -6.41 -2.67
C SER A 245 -17.25 -5.69 -1.85
N VAL A 246 -15.99 -6.06 -2.03
CA VAL A 246 -14.87 -5.44 -1.31
C VAL A 246 -13.80 -5.05 -2.33
N CYS A 247 -13.24 -3.87 -2.16
CA CYS A 247 -12.09 -3.40 -2.93
C CYS A 247 -11.00 -2.91 -1.97
N CYS A 248 -9.77 -3.29 -2.27
CA CYS A 248 -8.60 -2.76 -1.57
C CYS A 248 -7.46 -2.53 -2.56
N THR A 249 -6.49 -1.73 -2.12
CA THR A 249 -5.25 -1.52 -2.88
C THR A 249 -4.24 -2.63 -2.59
N HIS A 250 -4.18 -3.11 -1.35
CA HIS A 250 -3.17 -4.04 -0.87
C HIS A 250 -3.78 -5.34 -0.32
N PRO A 251 -3.84 -6.43 -1.10
CA PRO A 251 -4.05 -7.78 -0.56
C PRO A 251 -2.72 -8.28 0.00
N VAL A 252 -2.55 -8.28 1.32
CA VAL A 252 -1.31 -8.64 2.03
C VAL A 252 -1.38 -10.01 2.69
#